data_415ccce6d6bfa0c83189b067067fdc21
#
_entry.id   415ccce6d6bfa0c83189b067067fdc21
#
_cell.length_a   1.000
_cell.length_b   1.000
_cell.length_c   1.000
_cell.angle_alpha   90.00
_cell.angle_beta   90.00
_cell.angle_gamma   90.00
#
_symmetry.space_group_name_H-M   'P 1'
#
loop_
_entity.id
_entity.type
_entity.pdbx_description
1 polymer ?
#
loop_
_entity_poly.entity_id
_entity_poly.type
_entity_poly.pdbx_seq_one_letter_code
_entity_poly.pdbx_strand_id
1 'polypeptide(L)'
;GRFNTDNLIGVVLDESSILKSFTGKVRTDLINRFSNTPYRLACTATPAPNDYMELGNHAEFLGIMSRNEMLSMYFTHDGSDTAKWRLKGHAENTFWEWMASWAVVLDNPASLGYEDDGYELPELHVHEIVVDKTGEDIPTLSLLERRRARKASLESRCRAAADLVNASNEQWLVWCDLNDESTTLKEMIDLAEDV
;
A
#
# COMPACT_ATOMS: atom_id res chain seq x y z
N GLY A 1 -5.62 -25.74 -7.69
CA GLY A 1 -6.79 -26.45 -7.16
C GLY A 1 -7.68 -25.49 -6.41
N ARG A 2 -8.99 -25.62 -6.51
CA ARG A 2 -9.93 -24.78 -5.73
C ARG A 2 -9.88 -25.28 -4.28
N PHE A 3 -9.52 -24.39 -3.37
CA PHE A 3 -9.60 -24.65 -1.94
C PHE A 3 -11.07 -24.76 -1.52
N ASN A 4 -11.46 -25.84 -0.79
CA ASN A 4 -12.82 -26.00 -0.28
C ASN A 4 -12.96 -25.21 1.03
N THR A 5 -13.97 -24.35 1.09
CA THR A 5 -14.24 -23.48 2.23
C THR A 5 -15.45 -23.90 3.08
N ASP A 6 -16.15 -24.98 2.69
CA ASP A 6 -17.46 -25.35 3.26
C ASP A 6 -17.42 -25.69 4.76
N ASN A 7 -16.27 -26.12 5.27
CA ASN A 7 -16.08 -26.53 6.67
C ASN A 7 -15.22 -25.56 7.47
N LEU A 8 -14.92 -24.38 6.94
CA LEU A 8 -14.11 -23.39 7.65
C LEU A 8 -14.95 -22.63 8.68
N ILE A 9 -14.52 -22.69 9.93
CA ILE A 9 -15.13 -21.92 11.02
C ILE A 9 -14.54 -20.50 11.12
N GLY A 10 -13.35 -20.29 10.59
CA GLY A 10 -12.69 -19.00 10.60
C GLY A 10 -11.74 -18.81 9.43
N VAL A 11 -11.47 -17.55 9.08
CA VAL A 11 -10.48 -17.14 8.09
C VAL A 11 -9.74 -15.88 8.58
N VAL A 12 -8.43 -15.89 8.43
CA VAL A 12 -7.57 -14.73 8.63
C VAL A 12 -7.02 -14.33 7.27
N LEU A 13 -7.26 -13.09 6.89
CA LEU A 13 -6.70 -12.50 5.69
C LEU A 13 -5.54 -11.57 6.11
N ASP A 14 -4.35 -12.12 6.07
CA ASP A 14 -3.12 -11.35 6.24
C ASP A 14 -2.81 -10.56 4.97
N GLU A 15 -2.19 -9.39 5.11
CA GLU A 15 -2.01 -8.42 4.03
C GLU A 15 -3.34 -8.12 3.29
N SER A 16 -4.40 -7.85 4.06
CA SER A 16 -5.75 -7.63 3.54
C SER A 16 -5.90 -6.39 2.65
N SER A 17 -4.83 -5.64 2.43
CA SER A 17 -4.75 -4.58 1.42
C SER A 17 -5.11 -5.06 0.00
N ILE A 18 -5.10 -6.38 -0.25
CA ILE A 18 -5.62 -7.00 -1.48
C ILE A 18 -7.11 -6.66 -1.72
N LEU A 19 -7.86 -6.32 -0.68
CA LEU A 19 -9.26 -5.90 -0.78
C LEU A 19 -9.43 -4.48 -1.31
N LYS A 20 -8.37 -3.67 -1.41
CA LYS A 20 -8.43 -2.24 -1.83
C LYS A 20 -9.08 -2.01 -3.20
N SER A 21 -8.93 -2.97 -4.11
CA SER A 21 -9.45 -2.81 -5.48
C SER A 21 -10.98 -2.81 -5.51
N PHE A 22 -11.54 -1.77 -6.09
CA PHE A 22 -12.98 -1.51 -6.16
C PHE A 22 -13.76 -2.58 -6.93
N THR A 23 -13.23 -2.99 -8.07
CA THR A 23 -13.83 -3.94 -9.01
C THR A 23 -12.99 -5.19 -9.18
N GLY A 24 -12.04 -5.39 -8.27
CA GLY A 24 -11.09 -6.48 -8.33
C GLY A 24 -11.78 -7.84 -8.25
N LYS A 25 -11.52 -8.69 -9.21
CA LYS A 25 -12.04 -10.08 -9.21
C LYS A 25 -11.65 -10.82 -7.93
N VAL A 26 -10.42 -10.61 -7.45
CA VAL A 26 -9.93 -11.25 -6.22
C VAL A 26 -10.71 -10.79 -5.00
N ARG A 27 -10.98 -9.48 -4.86
CA ARG A 27 -11.81 -8.92 -3.79
C ARG A 27 -13.20 -9.55 -3.78
N THR A 28 -13.86 -9.57 -4.93
CA THR A 28 -15.22 -10.12 -5.08
C THR A 28 -15.25 -11.62 -4.78
N ASP A 29 -14.26 -12.36 -5.26
CA ASP A 29 -14.13 -13.80 -4.98
C ASP A 29 -13.92 -14.07 -3.49
N LEU A 30 -13.09 -13.28 -2.79
CA LEU A 30 -12.84 -13.43 -1.37
C LEU A 30 -14.10 -13.16 -0.54
N ILE A 31 -14.80 -12.04 -0.80
CA ILE A 31 -16.02 -11.67 -0.08
C ILE A 31 -17.09 -12.75 -0.27
N ASN A 32 -17.36 -13.17 -1.50
CA ASN A 32 -18.36 -14.18 -1.78
C ASN A 32 -18.00 -15.54 -1.20
N ARG A 33 -16.74 -15.95 -1.29
CA ARG A 33 -16.27 -17.25 -0.84
C ARG A 33 -16.38 -17.42 0.67
N PHE A 34 -16.07 -16.37 1.43
CA PHE A 34 -16.05 -16.39 2.88
C PHE A 34 -17.28 -15.74 3.52
N SER A 35 -18.30 -15.40 2.73
CA SER A 35 -19.54 -14.75 3.24
C SER A 35 -20.24 -15.54 4.35
N ASN A 36 -20.17 -16.87 4.31
CA ASN A 36 -20.76 -17.77 5.28
C ASN A 36 -19.79 -18.25 6.39
N THR A 37 -18.52 -17.81 6.36
CA THR A 37 -17.54 -18.17 7.39
C THR A 37 -17.81 -17.35 8.66
N PRO A 38 -18.07 -17.99 9.81
CA PRO A 38 -18.51 -17.29 11.03
C PRO A 38 -17.49 -16.28 11.56
N TYR A 39 -16.20 -16.67 11.60
CA TYR A 39 -15.14 -15.82 12.13
C TYR A 39 -14.23 -15.34 11.01
N ARG A 40 -14.13 -14.02 10.86
CA ARG A 40 -13.32 -13.39 9.84
C ARG A 40 -12.43 -12.31 10.46
N LEU A 41 -11.17 -12.32 10.12
CA LEU A 41 -10.18 -11.32 10.54
C LEU A 41 -9.45 -10.81 9.30
N ALA A 42 -9.26 -9.51 9.22
CA ALA A 42 -8.46 -8.85 8.19
C ALA A 42 -7.37 -8.02 8.85
N CYS A 43 -6.12 -8.33 8.52
CA CYS A 43 -4.93 -7.67 9.08
C CYS A 43 -4.18 -6.95 7.95
N THR A 44 -3.81 -5.69 8.15
CA THR A 44 -2.99 -4.94 7.21
C THR A 44 -2.44 -3.67 7.88
N ALA A 45 -1.24 -3.26 7.49
CA ALA A 45 -0.69 -1.96 7.84
C ALA A 45 -1.27 -0.82 6.99
N THR A 46 -1.87 -1.12 5.83
CA THR A 46 -2.37 -0.13 4.87
C THR A 46 -3.81 -0.44 4.45
N PRO A 47 -4.80 -0.28 5.36
CA PRO A 47 -6.18 -0.66 5.09
C PRO A 47 -6.86 0.21 4.02
N ALA A 48 -6.44 1.47 3.88
CA ALA A 48 -6.99 2.44 2.94
C ALA A 48 -5.87 3.32 2.36
N PRO A 49 -4.99 2.74 1.52
CA PRO A 49 -3.78 3.43 1.05
C PRO A 49 -4.06 4.64 0.15
N ASN A 50 -5.21 4.71 -0.50
CA ASN A 50 -5.55 5.81 -1.40
C ASN A 50 -6.72 6.65 -0.91
N ASP A 51 -7.76 6.03 -0.35
CA ASP A 51 -8.99 6.74 0.07
C ASP A 51 -9.72 5.95 1.16
N TYR A 52 -10.32 6.64 2.12
CA TYR A 52 -11.11 6.03 3.21
C TYR A 52 -12.28 5.17 2.72
N MET A 53 -12.79 5.39 1.52
CA MET A 53 -13.84 4.54 0.96
C MET A 53 -13.38 3.08 0.74
N GLU A 54 -12.08 2.81 0.70
CA GLU A 54 -11.52 1.46 0.61
C GLU A 54 -11.83 0.63 1.87
N LEU A 55 -12.02 1.28 3.02
CA LEU A 55 -12.42 0.64 4.28
C LEU A 55 -13.76 -0.10 4.17
N GLY A 56 -14.64 0.35 3.27
CA GLY A 56 -15.89 -0.35 2.99
C GLY A 56 -15.71 -1.77 2.45
N ASN A 57 -14.60 -2.04 1.77
CA ASN A 57 -14.29 -3.39 1.29
C ASN A 57 -13.92 -4.33 2.46
N HIS A 58 -13.23 -3.81 3.48
CA HIS A 58 -12.92 -4.55 4.70
C HIS A 58 -14.20 -4.81 5.52
N ALA A 59 -15.04 -3.78 5.69
CA ALA A 59 -16.33 -3.93 6.37
C ALA A 59 -17.22 -4.97 5.69
N GLU A 60 -17.26 -4.99 4.36
CA GLU A 60 -18.03 -5.97 3.59
C GLU A 60 -17.45 -7.39 3.71
N PHE A 61 -16.13 -7.55 3.64
CA PHE A 61 -15.48 -8.85 3.88
C PHE A 61 -15.75 -9.37 5.30
N LEU A 62 -15.69 -8.51 6.29
CA LEU A 62 -15.97 -8.87 7.69
C LEU A 62 -17.46 -9.10 7.96
N GLY A 63 -18.35 -8.69 7.06
CA GLY A 63 -19.80 -8.80 7.20
C GLY A 63 -20.42 -7.79 8.16
N ILE A 64 -19.77 -6.66 8.34
CA ILE A 64 -20.24 -5.57 9.21
C ILE A 64 -21.29 -4.74 8.49
N MET A 65 -20.99 -4.31 7.26
CA MET A 65 -21.82 -3.45 6.43
C MET A 65 -21.39 -3.59 4.98
N SER A 66 -22.34 -3.54 4.05
CA SER A 66 -21.95 -3.49 2.63
C SER A 66 -21.25 -2.16 2.31
N ARG A 67 -20.32 -2.19 1.38
CA ARG A 67 -19.62 -0.99 0.94
C ARG A 67 -20.58 0.10 0.46
N ASN A 68 -21.63 -0.27 -0.27
CA ASN A 68 -22.61 0.70 -0.78
C ASN A 68 -23.41 1.38 0.34
N GLU A 69 -23.75 0.67 1.40
CA GLU A 69 -24.38 1.24 2.59
C GLU A 69 -23.44 2.23 3.27
N MET A 70 -22.18 1.87 3.49
CA MET A 70 -21.17 2.76 4.06
C MET A 70 -21.03 4.05 3.24
N LEU A 71 -20.93 3.93 1.91
CA LEU A 71 -20.82 5.09 1.03
C LEU A 71 -22.07 5.99 1.12
N SER A 72 -23.26 5.42 1.13
CA SER A 72 -24.50 6.21 1.21
C SER A 72 -24.63 6.93 2.55
N MET A 73 -24.20 6.30 3.65
CA MET A 73 -24.27 6.89 4.98
C MET A 73 -23.24 8.00 5.18
N TYR A 74 -22.00 7.75 4.89
CA TYR A 74 -20.88 8.59 5.32
C TYR A 74 -20.23 9.42 4.21
N PHE A 75 -20.43 9.07 2.94
CA PHE A 75 -19.74 9.72 1.83
C PHE A 75 -20.71 10.46 0.89
N THR A 76 -20.17 11.40 0.15
CA THR A 76 -20.86 12.11 -0.92
C THR A 76 -19.94 12.19 -2.13
N HIS A 77 -20.54 12.32 -3.32
CA HIS A 77 -19.75 12.59 -4.51
C HIS A 77 -19.09 13.98 -4.43
N ASP A 78 -17.91 14.10 -4.96
CA ASP A 78 -17.30 15.41 -5.17
C ASP A 78 -18.11 16.15 -6.26
N GLY A 79 -18.51 17.39 -5.99
CA GLY A 79 -19.36 18.16 -6.90
C GLY A 79 -18.75 18.41 -8.28
N SER A 80 -17.42 18.27 -8.42
CA SER A 80 -16.68 18.44 -9.68
C SER A 80 -16.41 17.11 -10.41
N ASP A 81 -16.45 15.98 -9.72
CA ASP A 81 -16.13 14.67 -10.27
C ASP A 81 -16.96 13.58 -9.58
N THR A 82 -17.96 13.06 -10.29
CA THR A 82 -18.85 12.01 -9.78
C THR A 82 -18.14 10.67 -9.54
N ALA A 83 -16.93 10.50 -10.04
CA ALA A 83 -16.12 9.32 -9.77
C ALA A 83 -15.39 9.38 -8.41
N LYS A 84 -15.27 10.58 -7.83
CA LYS A 84 -14.60 10.78 -6.54
C LYS A 84 -15.60 10.89 -5.40
N TRP A 85 -15.30 10.17 -4.34
CA TRP A 85 -16.07 10.20 -3.11
C TRP A 85 -15.27 10.94 -2.03
N ARG A 86 -15.97 11.70 -1.21
CA ARG A 86 -15.38 12.34 -0.04
C ARG A 86 -16.25 12.09 1.18
N LEU A 87 -15.63 11.99 2.33
CA LEU A 87 -16.33 11.87 3.61
C LEU A 87 -17.14 13.16 3.86
N LYS A 88 -18.41 13.01 4.26
CA LYS A 88 -19.26 14.15 4.63
C LYS A 88 -18.72 14.77 5.91
N GLY A 89 -18.46 16.07 5.95
CA GLY A 89 -17.92 16.73 7.13
C GLY A 89 -18.74 16.53 8.41
N HIS A 90 -20.07 16.54 8.29
CA HIS A 90 -20.95 16.31 9.44
C HIS A 90 -21.02 14.82 9.87
N ALA A 91 -20.53 13.89 9.05
CA ALA A 91 -20.54 12.45 9.34
C ALA A 91 -19.16 11.94 9.80
N GLU A 92 -18.15 12.79 9.85
CA GLU A 92 -16.78 12.38 10.14
C GLU A 92 -16.64 11.70 11.51
N ASN A 93 -17.15 12.32 12.57
CA ASN A 93 -17.09 11.73 13.91
C ASN A 93 -17.86 10.40 13.99
N THR A 94 -19.06 10.35 13.41
CA THR A 94 -19.87 9.11 13.43
C THR A 94 -19.26 8.00 12.57
N PHE A 95 -18.53 8.36 11.52
CA PHE A 95 -17.77 7.40 10.73
C PHE A 95 -16.64 6.78 11.55
N TRP A 96 -15.87 7.58 12.27
CA TRP A 96 -14.78 7.06 13.10
C TRP A 96 -15.28 6.30 14.33
N GLU A 97 -16.40 6.70 14.94
CA GLU A 97 -17.07 5.93 15.99
C GLU A 97 -17.53 4.56 15.47
N TRP A 98 -18.12 4.53 14.27
CA TRP A 98 -18.47 3.28 13.61
C TRP A 98 -17.25 2.41 13.33
N MET A 99 -16.16 2.99 12.80
CA MET A 99 -14.90 2.27 12.59
C MET A 99 -14.37 1.66 13.89
N ALA A 100 -14.33 2.42 14.97
CA ALA A 100 -13.84 1.98 16.27
C ALA A 100 -14.69 0.84 16.89
N SER A 101 -15.93 0.66 16.43
CA SER A 101 -16.80 -0.40 16.93
C SER A 101 -16.42 -1.81 16.44
N TRP A 102 -15.62 -1.92 15.37
CA TRP A 102 -15.26 -3.21 14.78
C TRP A 102 -13.79 -3.30 14.32
N ALA A 103 -13.06 -2.20 14.26
CA ALA A 103 -11.65 -2.15 13.86
C ALA A 103 -10.77 -1.66 14.99
N VAL A 104 -9.53 -2.14 15.02
CA VAL A 104 -8.50 -1.71 15.97
C VAL A 104 -7.28 -1.24 15.17
N VAL A 105 -6.73 -0.10 15.52
CA VAL A 105 -5.46 0.41 15.00
C VAL A 105 -4.42 0.31 16.11
N LEU A 106 -3.32 -0.36 15.80
CA LEU A 106 -2.20 -0.56 16.72
C LEU A 106 -0.94 -0.09 16.00
N ASP A 107 -0.19 0.76 16.63
CA ASP A 107 1.10 1.26 16.12
C ASP A 107 2.30 0.63 16.82
N ASN A 108 2.10 0.17 18.06
CA ASN A 108 3.14 -0.49 18.85
C ASN A 108 2.51 -1.42 19.91
N PRO A 109 3.29 -2.31 20.55
CA PRO A 109 2.83 -3.17 21.63
C PRO A 109 2.37 -2.41 22.88
N ALA A 110 2.92 -1.22 23.15
CA ALA A 110 2.55 -0.42 24.31
C ALA A 110 1.09 0.04 24.25
N SER A 111 0.51 0.19 23.07
CA SER A 111 -0.92 0.45 22.87
C SER A 111 -1.82 -0.63 23.46
N LEU A 112 -1.29 -1.82 23.71
CA LEU A 112 -1.96 -2.95 24.36
C LEU A 112 -1.45 -3.20 25.81
N GLY A 113 -0.57 -2.34 26.33
CA GLY A 113 0.01 -2.47 27.66
C GLY A 113 1.19 -3.44 27.77
N TYR A 114 1.81 -3.82 26.65
CA TYR A 114 3.04 -4.60 26.60
C TYR A 114 4.27 -3.69 26.55
N GLU A 115 5.46 -4.27 26.78
CA GLU A 115 6.72 -3.56 26.61
C GLU A 115 7.05 -3.42 25.12
N ASP A 116 7.64 -2.26 24.73
CA ASP A 116 8.03 -1.96 23.35
C ASP A 116 9.47 -2.42 23.02
N ASP A 117 10.11 -3.15 23.90
CA ASP A 117 11.48 -3.63 23.71
C ASP A 117 11.64 -4.39 22.39
N GLY A 118 12.52 -3.89 21.53
CA GLY A 118 12.78 -4.46 20.20
C GLY A 118 11.86 -3.99 19.08
N TYR A 119 10.87 -3.14 19.36
CA TYR A 119 9.99 -2.53 18.35
C TYR A 119 10.35 -1.07 18.03
N GLU A 120 11.24 -0.47 18.82
CA GLU A 120 11.80 0.85 18.49
C GLU A 120 12.75 0.72 17.29
N LEU A 121 12.36 1.34 16.19
CA LEU A 121 13.19 1.41 15.00
C LEU A 121 14.23 2.53 15.16
N PRO A 122 15.45 2.34 14.63
CA PRO A 122 16.42 3.42 14.57
C PRO A 122 15.88 4.58 13.73
N GLU A 123 16.41 5.78 13.95
CA GLU A 123 16.06 6.97 13.19
C GLU A 123 16.30 6.76 11.69
N LEU A 124 15.31 7.11 10.87
CA LEU A 124 15.42 7.04 9.41
C LEU A 124 16.20 8.23 8.87
N HIS A 125 17.39 8.00 8.35
CA HIS A 125 18.19 9.00 7.66
C HIS A 125 17.95 8.91 6.15
N VAL A 126 17.36 9.95 5.55
CA VAL A 126 17.10 10.02 4.11
C VAL A 126 18.17 10.90 3.45
N HIS A 127 18.91 10.32 2.52
CA HIS A 127 19.91 11.02 1.71
C HIS A 127 19.44 11.08 0.25
N GLU A 128 19.16 12.28 -0.25
CA GLU A 128 18.78 12.47 -1.64
C GLU A 128 20.02 12.72 -2.52
N ILE A 129 20.18 11.89 -3.57
CA ILE A 129 21.23 12.04 -4.57
C ILE A 129 20.59 12.44 -5.89
N VAL A 130 20.82 13.68 -6.31
CA VAL A 130 20.31 14.22 -7.57
C VAL A 130 21.33 14.00 -8.67
N VAL A 131 20.95 13.21 -9.68
CA VAL A 131 21.79 12.91 -10.85
C VAL A 131 21.18 13.55 -12.08
N ASP A 132 22.01 14.20 -12.91
CA ASP A 132 21.63 14.84 -14.17
C ASP A 132 20.39 15.73 -14.06
N LYS A 133 20.56 16.95 -13.59
CA LYS A 133 19.55 18.00 -13.73
C LYS A 133 19.39 18.34 -15.22
N THR A 134 18.53 17.65 -15.93
CA THR A 134 17.93 18.23 -17.15
C THR A 134 17.15 19.44 -16.67
N GLY A 135 17.53 20.65 -17.06
CA GLY A 135 17.04 21.92 -16.48
C GLY A 135 15.54 22.22 -16.65
N GLU A 136 14.69 21.21 -16.77
CA GLU A 136 13.24 21.28 -16.85
C GLU A 136 12.62 20.83 -15.53
N ASP A 137 11.73 21.66 -14.98
CA ASP A 137 10.96 21.32 -13.79
C ASP A 137 10.09 20.08 -14.04
N ILE A 138 10.45 18.97 -13.41
CA ILE A 138 9.78 17.67 -13.51
C ILE A 138 8.26 17.74 -13.22
N PRO A 139 7.72 18.61 -12.35
CA PRO A 139 6.28 18.74 -12.10
C PRO A 139 5.45 19.15 -13.32
N THR A 140 6.03 19.81 -14.31
CA THR A 140 5.33 20.29 -15.50
C THR A 140 5.29 19.31 -16.65
N LEU A 141 6.04 18.20 -16.56
CA LEU A 141 6.13 17.18 -17.61
C LEU A 141 4.89 16.27 -17.63
N SER A 142 4.43 15.97 -18.85
CA SER A 142 3.41 14.92 -19.05
C SER A 142 3.94 13.55 -18.62
N LEU A 143 3.04 12.57 -18.41
CA LEU A 143 3.43 11.20 -18.06
C LEU A 143 4.40 10.56 -19.08
N LEU A 144 4.26 10.90 -20.36
CA LEU A 144 5.13 10.39 -21.41
C LEU A 144 6.53 11.00 -21.33
N GLU A 145 6.63 12.29 -21.08
CA GLU A 145 7.90 13.01 -20.92
C GLU A 145 8.63 12.53 -19.66
N ARG A 146 7.93 12.34 -18.55
CA ARG A 146 8.51 11.73 -17.33
C ARG A 146 9.09 10.35 -17.58
N ARG A 147 8.40 9.50 -18.36
CA ARG A 147 8.92 8.17 -18.76
C ARG A 147 10.16 8.29 -19.62
N ARG A 148 10.20 9.23 -20.57
CA ARG A 148 11.36 9.47 -21.43
C ARG A 148 12.56 9.99 -20.62
N ALA A 149 12.36 10.97 -19.75
CA ALA A 149 13.38 11.49 -18.87
C ALA A 149 13.96 10.41 -17.93
N ARG A 150 13.09 9.57 -17.34
CA ARG A 150 13.49 8.44 -16.51
C ARG A 150 14.33 7.42 -17.29
N LYS A 151 13.97 7.13 -18.54
CA LYS A 151 14.73 6.23 -19.40
C LYS A 151 16.07 6.85 -19.83
N ALA A 152 16.11 8.13 -20.15
CA ALA A 152 17.31 8.84 -20.54
C ALA A 152 18.34 8.95 -19.41
N SER A 153 17.90 9.07 -18.16
CA SER A 153 18.78 9.16 -16.97
C SER A 153 19.07 7.79 -16.32
N LEU A 154 18.69 6.68 -16.95
CA LEU A 154 18.80 5.34 -16.34
C LEU A 154 20.27 5.02 -16.01
N GLU A 155 21.16 5.15 -16.96
CA GLU A 155 22.57 4.79 -16.80
C GLU A 155 23.25 5.65 -15.72
N SER A 156 23.04 6.96 -15.71
CA SER A 156 23.65 7.86 -14.73
C SER A 156 23.12 7.59 -13.32
N ARG A 157 21.81 7.28 -13.15
CA ARG A 157 21.24 6.92 -11.86
C ARG A 157 21.77 5.57 -11.37
N CYS A 158 21.82 4.56 -12.23
CA CYS A 158 22.39 3.26 -11.87
C CYS A 158 23.87 3.37 -11.51
N ARG A 159 24.64 4.18 -12.25
CA ARG A 159 26.05 4.41 -11.93
C ARG A 159 26.23 5.07 -10.57
N ALA A 160 25.48 6.11 -10.26
CA ALA A 160 25.55 6.79 -8.97
C ALA A 160 25.20 5.83 -7.80
N ALA A 161 24.20 4.98 -7.98
CA ALA A 161 23.83 3.96 -6.99
C ALA A 161 24.94 2.90 -6.87
N ALA A 162 25.49 2.41 -7.98
CA ALA A 162 26.56 1.41 -7.98
C ALA A 162 27.84 1.96 -7.34
N ASP A 163 28.22 3.20 -7.62
CA ASP A 163 29.39 3.84 -7.01
C ASP A 163 29.24 3.93 -5.49
N LEU A 164 28.04 4.23 -5.00
CA LEU A 164 27.75 4.28 -3.55
C LEU A 164 27.88 2.89 -2.91
N VAL A 165 27.28 1.88 -3.52
CA VAL A 165 27.32 0.50 -3.01
C VAL A 165 28.72 -0.06 -3.04
N ASN A 166 29.44 0.08 -4.16
CA ASN A 166 30.81 -0.45 -4.34
C ASN A 166 31.85 0.28 -3.46
N ALA A 167 31.56 1.50 -3.00
CA ALA A 167 32.41 2.22 -2.06
C ALA A 167 32.24 1.74 -0.60
N SER A 168 31.24 0.92 -0.31
CA SER A 168 30.92 0.41 1.02
C SER A 168 31.23 -1.08 1.12
N ASN A 169 31.58 -1.55 2.32
CA ASN A 169 31.69 -2.97 2.64
C ASN A 169 30.42 -3.53 3.37
N GLU A 170 29.36 -2.72 3.39
CA GLU A 170 28.12 -3.10 4.05
C GLU A 170 27.17 -3.84 3.10
N GLN A 171 26.16 -4.52 3.67
CA GLN A 171 25.10 -5.14 2.89
C GLN A 171 24.08 -4.07 2.49
N TRP A 172 23.70 -4.06 1.22
CA TRP A 172 22.75 -3.13 0.64
C TRP A 172 21.53 -3.84 0.10
N LEU A 173 20.37 -3.21 0.23
CA LEU A 173 19.16 -3.58 -0.47
C LEU A 173 18.81 -2.42 -1.42
N VAL A 174 18.84 -2.70 -2.72
CA VAL A 174 18.59 -1.69 -3.76
C VAL A 174 17.24 -1.95 -4.40
N TRP A 175 16.31 -1.01 -4.27
CA TRP A 175 14.99 -1.08 -4.89
C TRP A 175 15.01 -0.43 -6.26
N CYS A 176 14.53 -1.16 -7.27
CA CYS A 176 14.39 -0.71 -8.64
C CYS A 176 12.93 -0.58 -9.03
N ASP A 177 12.62 0.44 -9.83
CA ASP A 177 11.27 0.64 -10.37
C ASP A 177 11.11 0.01 -11.77
N LEU A 178 12.22 -0.15 -12.51
CA LEU A 178 12.24 -0.72 -13.85
C LEU A 178 13.15 -1.96 -13.91
N ASN A 179 12.74 -2.97 -14.67
CA ASN A 179 13.57 -4.15 -14.90
C ASN A 179 14.95 -3.82 -15.53
N ASP A 180 14.97 -2.80 -16.41
CA ASP A 180 16.20 -2.33 -17.03
C ASP A 180 17.19 -1.76 -15.98
N GLU A 181 16.69 -1.15 -14.89
CA GLU A 181 17.49 -0.66 -13.77
C GLU A 181 18.12 -1.82 -13.00
N SER A 182 17.34 -2.86 -12.67
CA SER A 182 17.82 -4.05 -12.00
C SER A 182 18.94 -4.73 -12.83
N THR A 183 18.70 -4.95 -14.12
CA THR A 183 19.70 -5.56 -15.02
C THR A 183 21.00 -4.74 -15.07
N THR A 184 20.89 -3.41 -15.21
CA THR A 184 22.04 -2.52 -15.28
C THR A 184 22.83 -2.47 -13.97
N LEU A 185 22.13 -2.41 -12.83
CA LEU A 185 22.76 -2.42 -11.51
C LEU A 185 23.47 -3.73 -11.23
N LYS A 186 22.90 -4.87 -11.64
CA LYS A 186 23.53 -6.19 -11.49
C LYS A 186 24.85 -6.29 -12.27
N GLU A 187 24.98 -5.58 -13.40
CA GLU A 187 26.21 -5.50 -14.16
C GLU A 187 27.24 -4.55 -13.54
N MET A 188 26.81 -3.54 -12.79
CA MET A 188 27.66 -2.48 -12.22
C MET A 188 28.08 -2.73 -10.77
N ILE A 189 27.36 -3.56 -10.04
CA ILE A 189 27.62 -3.86 -8.62
C ILE A 189 28.23 -5.25 -8.50
N ASP A 190 29.41 -5.31 -7.90
CA ASP A 190 30.09 -6.59 -7.63
C ASP A 190 29.26 -7.47 -6.70
N LEU A 191 29.08 -8.75 -7.08
CA LEU A 191 28.33 -9.76 -6.31
C LEU A 191 26.83 -9.46 -6.10
N ALA A 192 26.22 -8.59 -6.91
CA ALA A 192 24.79 -8.33 -6.83
C ALA A 192 23.96 -9.55 -7.22
N GLU A 193 22.95 -9.84 -6.41
CA GLU A 193 21.94 -10.88 -6.69
C GLU A 193 20.58 -10.21 -6.92
N ASP A 194 19.83 -10.72 -7.89
CA ASP A 194 18.45 -10.31 -8.18
C ASP A 194 17.50 -11.24 -7.41
N VAL A 195 16.57 -10.67 -6.65
CA VAL A 195 15.69 -11.40 -5.72
C VAL A 195 14.25 -11.34 -6.19
#